data_80ec59894a0e8b6bac433199f102b320
#
_entry.id   80ec59894a0e8b6bac433199f102b320
#
_cell.length_a   1.000
_cell.length_b   1.000
_cell.length_c   1.000
_cell.angle_alpha   90.00
_cell.angle_beta   90.00
_cell.angle_gamma   90.00
#
_symmetry.space_group_name_H-M   'P 1'
#
loop_
_entity.id
_entity.type
_entity.pdbx_description
1 polymer ?
#
loop_
_entity_poly.entity_id
_entity_poly.type
_entity_poly.pdbx_seq_one_letter_code
_entity_poly.pdbx_strand_id
1 'polypeptide(L)'
;MPADPRMLEMLSYYRDAELHGASLLLRLLKMTRDLPDVQVKLTLHVAQETRHAWLWTERIRELDGWPVDVSGYQARIGTRTVPRTLVDLLALSIVVETRSLARYTEHAARPDVDPRTAEVLREVTDDEKWHVAWMREELDRRTRDDPAACERVRVLMERYRAIDEQVYAELSAHERQAFATPHAASVASSVTTPERRPA
;
A
#
# COMPACT_ATOMS: atom_id res chain seq x y z
N MET A 1 11.35 14.92 -18.99
CA MET A 1 10.29 15.83 -18.48
C MET A 1 10.15 15.57 -17.00
N PRO A 2 9.92 16.60 -16.17
CA PRO A 2 9.73 16.35 -14.74
C PRO A 2 8.54 15.39 -14.53
N ALA A 3 8.66 14.54 -13.51
CA ALA A 3 7.62 13.59 -13.14
C ALA A 3 6.29 14.32 -12.83
N ASP A 4 5.18 13.68 -13.16
CA ASP A 4 3.87 14.16 -12.73
C ASP A 4 3.81 14.18 -11.20
N PRO A 5 3.57 15.34 -10.55
CA PRO A 5 3.50 15.43 -9.09
C PRO A 5 2.50 14.46 -8.46
N ARG A 6 1.43 14.13 -9.15
CA ARG A 6 0.39 13.19 -8.69
C ARG A 6 0.90 11.75 -8.68
N MET A 7 1.69 11.38 -9.71
CA MET A 7 2.35 10.07 -9.75
C MET A 7 3.34 9.96 -8.60
N LEU A 8 4.14 11.00 -8.35
CA LEU A 8 5.08 11.02 -7.22
C LEU A 8 4.36 10.89 -5.86
N GLU A 9 3.25 11.59 -5.67
CA GLU A 9 2.43 11.50 -4.46
C GLU A 9 1.89 10.07 -4.26
N MET A 10 1.35 9.45 -5.31
CA MET A 10 0.82 8.09 -5.26
C MET A 10 1.91 7.05 -4.96
N LEU A 11 3.06 7.11 -5.63
CA LEU A 11 4.16 6.18 -5.38
C LEU A 11 4.79 6.40 -3.99
N SER A 12 4.83 7.65 -3.53
CA SER A 12 5.27 7.98 -2.16
C SER A 12 4.32 7.41 -1.12
N TYR A 13 3.02 7.44 -1.38
CA TYR A 13 2.01 6.81 -0.54
C TYR A 13 2.20 5.28 -0.48
N TYR A 14 2.46 4.60 -1.61
CA TYR A 14 2.77 3.18 -1.62
C TYR A 14 4.01 2.88 -0.78
N ARG A 15 5.10 3.61 -1.03
CA ARG A 15 6.34 3.49 -0.24
C ARG A 15 6.11 3.67 1.26
N ASP A 16 5.31 4.66 1.67
CA ASP A 16 5.02 4.95 3.08
C ASP A 16 4.20 3.81 3.71
N ALA A 17 3.25 3.22 2.98
CA ALA A 17 2.48 2.07 3.42
C ALA A 17 3.38 0.87 3.74
N GLU A 18 4.33 0.52 2.85
CA GLU A 18 5.29 -0.57 3.06
C GLU A 18 6.15 -0.35 4.31
N LEU A 19 6.68 0.88 4.50
CA LEU A 19 7.48 1.21 5.68
C LEU A 19 6.68 1.09 6.99
N HIS A 20 5.40 1.43 6.96
CA HIS A 20 4.53 1.26 8.12
C HIS A 20 4.17 -0.21 8.34
N GLY A 21 3.93 -0.97 7.28
CA GLY A 21 3.77 -2.43 7.32
C GLY A 21 4.97 -3.09 7.99
N ALA A 22 6.18 -2.83 7.50
CA ALA A 22 7.41 -3.31 8.10
C ALA A 22 7.52 -2.96 9.60
N SER A 23 7.20 -1.73 9.98
CA SER A 23 7.22 -1.28 11.38
C SER A 23 6.22 -2.04 12.26
N LEU A 24 5.02 -2.32 11.76
CA LEU A 24 4.00 -3.11 12.45
C LEU A 24 4.46 -4.56 12.65
N LEU A 25 5.02 -5.17 11.61
CA LEU A 25 5.54 -6.55 11.64
C LEU A 25 6.74 -6.70 12.58
N LEU A 26 7.60 -5.69 12.71
CA LEU A 26 8.69 -5.67 13.70
C LEU A 26 8.16 -5.71 15.15
N ARG A 27 6.97 -5.16 15.41
CA ARG A 27 6.29 -5.32 16.71
C ARG A 27 5.81 -6.76 16.90
N LEU A 28 5.24 -7.38 15.85
CA LEU A 28 4.86 -8.80 15.88
C LEU A 28 6.05 -9.71 16.17
N LEU A 29 7.21 -9.48 15.56
CA LEU A 29 8.44 -10.20 15.84
C LEU A 29 8.82 -10.19 17.34
N LYS A 30 8.64 -9.06 18.02
CA LYS A 30 8.90 -8.97 19.46
C LYS A 30 7.92 -9.79 20.31
N MET A 31 6.69 -9.96 19.83
CA MET A 31 5.61 -10.68 20.55
C MET A 31 5.60 -12.19 20.28
N THR A 32 6.39 -12.68 19.33
CA THR A 32 6.37 -14.08 18.84
C THR A 32 7.69 -14.80 19.04
N ARG A 33 8.53 -14.34 19.99
CA ARG A 33 9.88 -14.88 20.24
C ARG A 33 9.90 -16.37 20.57
N ASP A 34 8.84 -16.88 21.16
CA ASP A 34 8.59 -18.27 21.53
C ASP A 34 7.93 -19.10 20.43
N LEU A 35 7.75 -18.53 19.23
CA LEU A 35 7.04 -19.12 18.09
C LEU A 35 7.96 -19.20 16.86
N PRO A 36 8.89 -20.14 16.78
CA PRO A 36 9.95 -20.18 15.78
C PRO A 36 9.41 -20.18 14.34
N ASP A 37 8.37 -20.94 14.05
CA ASP A 37 7.78 -21.01 12.71
C ASP A 37 7.15 -19.67 12.28
N VAL A 38 6.55 -18.94 13.23
CA VAL A 38 6.01 -17.59 13.00
C VAL A 38 7.14 -16.58 12.80
N GLN A 39 8.24 -16.72 13.56
CA GLN A 39 9.41 -15.87 13.42
C GLN A 39 10.02 -15.95 12.01
N VAL A 40 10.11 -17.15 11.44
CA VAL A 40 10.61 -17.34 10.05
C VAL A 40 9.72 -16.59 9.05
N LYS A 41 8.39 -16.80 9.11
CA LYS A 41 7.43 -16.13 8.21
C LYS A 41 7.46 -14.62 8.37
N LEU A 42 7.46 -14.12 9.62
CA LEU A 42 7.52 -12.68 9.91
C LEU A 42 8.83 -12.03 9.44
N THR A 43 9.97 -12.70 9.60
CA THR A 43 11.25 -12.15 9.17
C THR A 43 11.31 -12.01 7.65
N LEU A 44 10.81 -13.02 6.92
CA LEU A 44 10.69 -12.93 5.46
C LEU A 44 9.75 -11.79 5.06
N HIS A 45 8.59 -11.69 5.69
CA HIS A 45 7.60 -10.65 5.42
C HIS A 45 8.20 -9.24 5.63
N VAL A 46 8.86 -8.98 6.76
CA VAL A 46 9.56 -7.69 6.99
C VAL A 46 10.61 -7.40 5.91
N ALA A 47 11.34 -8.40 5.45
CA ALA A 47 12.34 -8.23 4.39
C ALA A 47 11.66 -7.85 3.05
N GLN A 48 10.50 -8.46 2.74
CA GLN A 48 9.72 -8.12 1.55
C GLN A 48 9.13 -6.71 1.62
N GLU A 49 8.51 -6.32 2.74
CA GLU A 49 8.00 -4.96 2.95
C GLU A 49 9.07 -3.88 2.73
N THR A 50 10.25 -4.08 3.33
CA THR A 50 11.36 -3.13 3.15
C THR A 50 11.89 -3.13 1.71
N ARG A 51 11.86 -4.28 1.03
CA ARG A 51 12.19 -4.39 -0.40
C ARG A 51 11.15 -3.68 -1.27
N HIS A 52 9.85 -3.82 -0.98
CA HIS A 52 8.78 -3.09 -1.68
C HIS A 52 8.97 -1.58 -1.54
N ALA A 53 9.24 -1.09 -0.33
CA ALA A 53 9.54 0.33 -0.10
C ALA A 53 10.75 0.80 -0.92
N TRP A 54 11.79 -0.04 -1.07
CA TRP A 54 12.92 0.23 -1.94
C TRP A 54 12.51 0.27 -3.42
N LEU A 55 11.71 -0.68 -3.90
CA LEU A 55 11.21 -0.70 -5.29
C LEU A 55 10.45 0.58 -5.64
N TRP A 56 9.57 1.04 -4.75
CA TRP A 56 8.87 2.30 -4.93
C TRP A 56 9.80 3.51 -4.90
N THR A 57 10.82 3.50 -4.04
CA THR A 57 11.84 4.56 -4.00
C THR A 57 12.64 4.62 -5.30
N GLU A 58 13.08 3.47 -5.83
CA GLU A 58 13.76 3.39 -7.12
C GLU A 58 12.85 3.85 -8.26
N ARG A 59 11.56 3.46 -8.24
CA ARG A 59 10.61 3.91 -9.25
C ARG A 59 10.41 5.42 -9.24
N ILE A 60 10.32 6.04 -8.07
CA ILE A 60 10.26 7.50 -7.92
C ILE A 60 11.54 8.15 -8.49
N ARG A 61 12.70 7.58 -8.21
CA ARG A 61 13.99 8.07 -8.73
C ARG A 61 14.08 7.94 -10.26
N GLU A 62 13.63 6.83 -10.84
CA GLU A 62 13.56 6.62 -12.30
C GLU A 62 12.68 7.69 -13.00
N LEU A 63 11.76 8.28 -12.28
CA LEU A 63 10.89 9.37 -12.76
C LEU A 63 11.50 10.77 -12.52
N ASP A 64 12.80 10.85 -12.19
CA ASP A 64 13.49 12.11 -11.81
C ASP A 64 12.84 12.85 -10.62
N GLY A 65 12.25 12.08 -9.67
CA GLY A 65 11.56 12.59 -8.50
C GLY A 65 12.21 12.20 -7.18
N TRP A 66 11.61 12.71 -6.07
CA TRP A 66 11.89 12.33 -4.69
C TRP A 66 10.60 11.98 -3.97
N PRO A 67 10.65 11.07 -2.95
CA PRO A 67 9.50 10.82 -2.10
C PRO A 67 8.98 12.11 -1.45
N VAL A 68 7.67 12.33 -1.54
CA VAL A 68 6.99 13.45 -0.88
C VAL A 68 6.35 12.98 0.41
N ASP A 69 6.06 13.91 1.33
CA ASP A 69 5.41 13.58 2.60
C ASP A 69 3.92 13.24 2.39
N VAL A 70 3.55 12.02 2.74
CA VAL A 70 2.18 11.46 2.62
C VAL A 70 1.74 10.76 3.91
N SER A 71 2.38 11.08 5.02
CA SER A 71 2.25 10.38 6.30
C SER A 71 0.84 10.37 6.92
N GLY A 72 -0.10 11.13 6.37
CA GLY A 72 -1.43 11.34 6.94
C GLY A 72 -2.30 10.09 7.11
N TYR A 73 -2.21 9.10 6.22
CA TYR A 73 -3.06 7.90 6.28
C TYR A 73 -2.65 6.95 7.41
N GLN A 74 -1.39 6.56 7.43
CA GLN A 74 -0.89 5.59 8.40
C GLN A 74 -0.99 6.14 9.83
N ALA A 75 -0.74 7.44 10.00
CA ALA A 75 -0.96 8.12 11.27
C ALA A 75 -2.44 8.03 11.73
N ARG A 76 -3.41 8.17 10.83
CA ARG A 76 -4.85 8.07 11.17
C ARG A 76 -5.26 6.65 11.56
N ILE A 77 -4.79 5.62 10.85
CA ILE A 77 -5.02 4.23 11.27
C ILE A 77 -4.37 3.99 12.63
N GLY A 78 -3.13 4.37 12.82
CA GLY A 78 -2.39 4.18 14.06
C GLY A 78 -3.06 4.82 15.28
N THR A 79 -3.72 5.97 15.12
CA THR A 79 -4.46 6.63 16.22
C THR A 79 -5.81 5.99 16.53
N ARG A 80 -6.45 5.34 15.56
CA ARG A 80 -7.77 4.71 15.71
C ARG A 80 -7.73 3.23 16.07
N THR A 81 -6.56 2.59 15.89
CA THR A 81 -6.35 1.18 16.18
C THR A 81 -5.24 1.01 17.20
N VAL A 82 -5.54 0.36 18.34
CA VAL A 82 -4.55 0.08 19.38
C VAL A 82 -4.51 -1.43 19.61
N PRO A 83 -3.84 -2.21 18.74
CA PRO A 83 -3.73 -3.65 18.91
C PRO A 83 -2.87 -3.96 20.15
N ARG A 84 -3.36 -4.87 21.01
CA ARG A 84 -2.74 -5.21 22.29
C ARG A 84 -2.20 -6.63 22.32
N THR A 85 -2.74 -7.51 21.50
CA THR A 85 -2.38 -8.93 21.44
C THR A 85 -1.84 -9.29 20.05
N LEU A 86 -1.21 -10.46 19.96
CA LEU A 86 -0.78 -11.01 18.67
C LEU A 86 -1.98 -11.19 17.71
N VAL A 87 -3.12 -11.66 18.23
CA VAL A 87 -4.36 -11.82 17.45
C VAL A 87 -4.85 -10.48 16.91
N ASP A 88 -4.84 -9.42 17.75
CA ASP A 88 -5.23 -8.07 17.31
C ASP A 88 -4.30 -7.54 16.20
N LEU A 89 -3.00 -7.76 16.34
CA LEU A 89 -2.01 -7.32 15.35
C LEU A 89 -2.14 -8.08 14.03
N LEU A 90 -2.32 -9.42 14.08
CA LEU A 90 -2.58 -10.21 12.87
C LEU A 90 -3.87 -9.76 12.18
N ALA A 91 -4.95 -9.56 12.95
CA ALA A 91 -6.23 -9.10 12.40
C ALA A 91 -6.10 -7.72 11.72
N LEU A 92 -5.39 -6.77 12.34
CA LEU A 92 -5.14 -5.46 11.76
C LEU A 92 -4.29 -5.56 10.47
N SER A 93 -3.17 -6.29 10.53
CA SER A 93 -2.29 -6.48 9.37
C SER A 93 -3.04 -7.10 8.19
N ILE A 94 -3.84 -8.15 8.41
CA ILE A 94 -4.67 -8.77 7.36
C ILE A 94 -5.59 -7.75 6.69
N VAL A 95 -6.20 -6.84 7.46
CA VAL A 95 -7.08 -5.81 6.90
C VAL A 95 -6.30 -4.83 6.03
N VAL A 96 -5.18 -4.33 6.53
CA VAL A 96 -4.33 -3.35 5.81
C VAL A 96 -3.76 -3.96 4.54
N GLU A 97 -3.16 -5.16 4.62
CA GLU A 97 -2.59 -5.89 3.48
C GLU A 97 -3.65 -6.25 2.42
N THR A 98 -4.83 -6.68 2.86
CA THR A 98 -5.93 -6.98 1.92
C THR A 98 -6.33 -5.74 1.11
N ARG A 99 -6.32 -4.56 1.72
CA ARG A 99 -6.58 -3.30 1.04
C ARG A 99 -5.42 -2.92 0.10
N SER A 100 -4.18 -3.05 0.55
CA SER A 100 -3.00 -2.77 -0.28
C SER A 100 -2.99 -3.64 -1.52
N LEU A 101 -3.21 -4.95 -1.37
CA LEU A 101 -3.34 -5.91 -2.47
C LEU A 101 -4.45 -5.51 -3.47
N ALA A 102 -5.61 -5.08 -2.99
CA ALA A 102 -6.70 -4.63 -3.86
C ALA A 102 -6.30 -3.39 -4.66
N ARG A 103 -5.66 -2.41 -4.02
CA ARG A 103 -5.19 -1.17 -4.69
C ARG A 103 -4.11 -1.44 -5.74
N TYR A 104 -3.13 -2.26 -5.43
CA TYR A 104 -2.07 -2.61 -6.39
C TYR A 104 -2.66 -3.34 -7.59
N THR A 105 -3.59 -4.26 -7.35
CA THR A 105 -4.31 -4.99 -8.42
C THR A 105 -5.12 -4.03 -9.31
N GLU A 106 -5.86 -3.11 -8.71
CA GLU A 106 -6.64 -2.09 -9.42
C GLU A 106 -5.75 -1.16 -10.24
N HIS A 107 -4.65 -0.69 -9.64
CA HIS A 107 -3.70 0.17 -10.34
C HIS A 107 -3.03 -0.56 -11.51
N ALA A 108 -2.61 -1.81 -11.32
CA ALA A 108 -2.00 -2.62 -12.39
C ALA A 108 -2.95 -2.89 -13.57
N ALA A 109 -4.26 -2.90 -13.33
CA ALA A 109 -5.28 -3.11 -14.35
C ALA A 109 -5.60 -1.85 -15.19
N ARG A 110 -5.08 -0.69 -14.83
CA ARG A 110 -5.34 0.56 -15.55
C ARG A 110 -4.65 0.57 -16.92
N PRO A 111 -5.34 1.05 -17.96
CA PRO A 111 -4.78 1.07 -19.33
C PRO A 111 -3.66 2.11 -19.51
N ASP A 112 -3.55 3.09 -18.62
CA ASP A 112 -2.59 4.19 -18.66
C ASP A 112 -1.35 3.96 -17.78
N VAL A 113 -1.23 2.81 -17.12
CA VAL A 113 -0.06 2.50 -16.32
C VAL A 113 1.15 2.23 -17.25
N ASP A 114 2.26 2.90 -16.96
CA ASP A 114 3.49 2.66 -17.72
C ASP A 114 4.08 1.26 -17.44
N PRO A 115 4.79 0.64 -18.43
CA PRO A 115 5.26 -0.73 -18.32
C PRO A 115 6.16 -1.00 -17.09
N ARG A 116 6.98 -0.02 -16.69
CA ARG A 116 7.90 -0.17 -15.56
C ARG A 116 7.15 -0.14 -14.22
N THR A 117 6.19 0.76 -14.06
CA THR A 117 5.31 0.78 -12.89
C THR A 117 4.47 -0.49 -12.81
N ALA A 118 3.94 -0.98 -13.95
CA ALA A 118 3.21 -2.25 -14.01
C ALA A 118 4.07 -3.47 -13.61
N GLU A 119 5.36 -3.46 -13.91
CA GLU A 119 6.31 -4.49 -13.47
C GLU A 119 6.47 -4.50 -11.94
N VAL A 120 6.70 -3.32 -11.32
CA VAL A 120 6.80 -3.19 -9.87
C VAL A 120 5.51 -3.61 -9.19
N LEU A 121 4.35 -3.17 -9.71
CA LEU A 121 3.04 -3.55 -9.16
C LEU A 121 2.83 -5.07 -9.16
N ARG A 122 3.22 -5.76 -10.23
CA ARG A 122 3.11 -7.23 -10.30
C ARG A 122 3.99 -7.92 -9.27
N GLU A 123 5.24 -7.47 -9.15
CA GLU A 123 6.21 -8.03 -8.20
C GLU A 123 5.72 -7.89 -6.77
N VAL A 124 5.30 -6.69 -6.36
CA VAL A 124 4.74 -6.43 -5.02
C VAL A 124 3.45 -7.23 -4.81
N THR A 125 2.53 -7.24 -5.78
CA THR A 125 1.25 -7.95 -5.69
C THR A 125 1.41 -9.46 -5.46
N ASP A 126 2.45 -10.08 -6.00
CA ASP A 126 2.69 -11.52 -5.82
C ASP A 126 3.14 -11.84 -4.40
N ASP A 127 3.98 -11.00 -3.78
CA ASP A 127 4.35 -11.12 -2.37
C ASP A 127 3.15 -10.84 -1.45
N GLU A 128 2.32 -9.82 -1.74
CA GLU A 128 1.14 -9.45 -0.95
C GLU A 128 0.11 -10.58 -0.83
N LYS A 129 -0.07 -11.38 -1.88
CA LYS A 129 -0.93 -12.57 -1.82
C LYS A 129 -0.46 -13.56 -0.76
N TRP A 130 0.84 -13.77 -0.67
CA TRP A 130 1.43 -14.65 0.34
C TRP A 130 1.33 -14.03 1.73
N HIS A 131 1.55 -12.72 1.88
CA HIS A 131 1.41 -12.00 3.15
C HIS A 131 0.02 -12.21 3.76
N VAL A 132 -1.02 -11.94 3.01
CA VAL A 132 -2.41 -12.14 3.46
C VAL A 132 -2.70 -13.62 3.78
N ALA A 133 -2.21 -14.54 2.93
CA ALA A 133 -2.50 -15.97 3.08
C ALA A 133 -1.91 -16.54 4.37
N TRP A 134 -0.61 -16.34 4.62
CA TRP A 134 0.02 -16.91 5.80
C TRP A 134 -0.49 -16.32 7.11
N MET A 135 -0.82 -15.00 7.14
CA MET A 135 -1.38 -14.38 8.33
C MET A 135 -2.78 -14.90 8.65
N ARG A 136 -3.61 -15.14 7.62
CA ARG A 136 -4.94 -15.76 7.80
C ARG A 136 -4.82 -17.18 8.33
N GLU A 137 -3.93 -17.98 7.75
CA GLU A 137 -3.65 -19.33 8.22
C GLU A 137 -3.23 -19.35 9.70
N GLU A 138 -2.32 -18.44 10.09
CA GLU A 138 -1.85 -18.35 11.47
C GLU A 138 -2.95 -17.88 12.43
N LEU A 139 -3.76 -16.93 12.02
CA LEU A 139 -4.90 -16.45 12.81
C LEU A 139 -5.93 -17.58 13.02
N ASP A 140 -6.27 -18.30 11.95
CA ASP A 140 -7.18 -19.44 11.99
C ASP A 140 -6.64 -20.56 12.89
N ARG A 141 -5.36 -20.92 12.76
CA ARG A 141 -4.71 -21.92 13.60
C ARG A 141 -4.82 -21.60 15.10
N ARG A 142 -4.82 -20.31 15.46
CA ARG A 142 -4.89 -19.86 16.87
C ARG A 142 -6.30 -19.81 17.43
N THR A 143 -7.30 -19.84 16.60
CA THR A 143 -8.68 -19.59 17.04
C THR A 143 -9.64 -20.72 16.74
N ARG A 144 -9.32 -21.65 15.81
CA ARG A 144 -10.23 -22.67 15.30
C ARG A 144 -10.87 -23.57 16.37
N ASP A 145 -10.15 -23.84 17.45
CA ASP A 145 -10.58 -24.73 18.52
C ASP A 145 -11.31 -23.99 19.67
N ASP A 146 -11.47 -22.69 19.57
CA ASP A 146 -12.18 -21.82 20.51
C ASP A 146 -13.24 -20.99 19.79
N PRO A 147 -14.52 -21.40 19.78
CA PRO A 147 -15.61 -20.67 19.14
C PRO A 147 -15.75 -19.23 19.63
N ALA A 148 -15.44 -18.95 20.90
CA ALA A 148 -15.48 -17.61 21.45
C ALA A 148 -14.31 -16.76 20.91
N ALA A 149 -13.13 -17.34 20.71
CA ALA A 149 -12.01 -16.67 20.04
C ALA A 149 -12.33 -16.36 18.58
N CYS A 150 -12.92 -17.31 17.84
CA CYS A 150 -13.37 -17.09 16.47
C CYS A 150 -14.32 -15.90 16.36
N GLU A 151 -15.33 -15.84 17.23
CA GLU A 151 -16.31 -14.76 17.24
C GLU A 151 -15.66 -13.41 17.61
N ARG A 152 -14.76 -13.37 18.59
CA ARG A 152 -13.99 -12.17 18.93
C ARG A 152 -13.19 -11.67 17.74
N VAL A 153 -12.50 -12.56 17.01
CA VAL A 153 -11.73 -12.21 15.81
C VAL A 153 -12.63 -11.67 14.71
N ARG A 154 -13.78 -12.29 14.47
CA ARG A 154 -14.77 -11.82 13.49
C ARG A 154 -15.18 -10.37 13.77
N VAL A 155 -15.58 -10.07 15.00
CA VAL A 155 -15.98 -8.71 15.43
C VAL A 155 -14.80 -7.72 15.31
N LEU A 156 -13.60 -8.15 15.68
CA LEU A 156 -12.40 -7.33 15.59
C LEU A 156 -12.06 -6.98 14.13
N MET A 157 -12.10 -7.96 13.23
CA MET A 157 -11.87 -7.77 11.79
C MET A 157 -12.89 -6.83 11.16
N GLU A 158 -14.15 -6.95 11.51
CA GLU A 158 -15.20 -6.03 11.06
C GLU A 158 -14.94 -4.60 11.53
N ARG A 159 -14.57 -4.43 12.80
CA ARG A 159 -14.19 -3.13 13.34
C ARG A 159 -12.99 -2.51 12.61
N TYR A 160 -11.96 -3.29 12.36
CA TYR A 160 -10.76 -2.78 11.66
C TYR A 160 -11.07 -2.44 10.20
N ARG A 161 -11.90 -3.24 9.50
CA ARG A 161 -12.37 -2.90 8.15
C ARG A 161 -13.15 -1.58 8.13
N ALA A 162 -14.08 -1.39 9.07
CA ALA A 162 -14.84 -0.14 9.15
C ALA A 162 -13.94 1.08 9.37
N ILE A 163 -12.90 0.96 10.21
CA ILE A 163 -11.91 2.03 10.43
C ILE A 163 -11.09 2.27 9.16
N ASP A 164 -10.62 1.22 8.52
CA ASP A 164 -9.84 1.29 7.29
C ASP A 164 -10.64 1.93 6.15
N GLU A 165 -11.88 1.49 5.94
CA GLU A 165 -12.78 2.07 4.94
C GLU A 165 -13.06 3.55 5.17
N GLN A 166 -13.29 3.95 6.43
CA GLN A 166 -13.50 5.36 6.77
C GLN A 166 -12.25 6.20 6.47
N VAL A 167 -11.06 5.75 6.90
CA VAL A 167 -9.81 6.46 6.65
C VAL A 167 -9.50 6.50 5.16
N TYR A 168 -9.75 5.40 4.45
CA TYR A 168 -9.55 5.32 3.00
C TYR A 168 -10.52 6.23 2.22
N ALA A 169 -11.78 6.33 2.64
CA ALA A 169 -12.75 7.24 2.02
C ALA A 169 -12.31 8.71 2.12
N GLU A 170 -11.69 9.10 3.24
CA GLU A 170 -11.14 10.44 3.45
C GLU A 170 -9.98 10.75 2.49
N LEU A 171 -9.14 9.75 2.19
CA LEU A 171 -7.99 9.87 1.27
C LEU A 171 -8.39 9.75 -0.19
N SER A 172 -9.23 8.76 -0.52
CA SER A 172 -9.60 8.47 -1.90
C SER A 172 -10.37 9.60 -2.56
N ALA A 173 -10.97 10.51 -1.79
CA ALA A 173 -11.54 11.74 -2.32
C ALA A 173 -10.44 12.65 -2.91
N HIS A 174 -9.32 12.79 -2.23
CA HIS A 174 -8.16 13.55 -2.70
C HIS A 174 -7.48 12.84 -3.89
N GLU A 175 -7.27 11.53 -3.79
CA GLU A 175 -6.67 10.71 -4.84
C GLU A 175 -7.55 10.63 -6.10
N ARG A 176 -8.86 10.42 -5.97
CA ARG A 176 -9.77 10.42 -7.12
C ARG A 176 -9.70 11.75 -7.87
N GLN A 177 -9.55 12.86 -7.16
CA GLN A 177 -9.36 14.16 -7.77
C GLN A 177 -8.00 14.24 -8.49
N ALA A 178 -6.96 13.59 -7.95
CA ALA A 178 -5.65 13.49 -8.59
C ALA A 178 -5.67 12.60 -9.86
N PHE A 179 -6.48 11.55 -9.89
CA PHE A 179 -6.61 10.64 -11.05
C PHE A 179 -7.69 11.03 -12.07
N ALA A 180 -8.65 11.86 -11.69
CA ALA A 180 -9.81 12.19 -12.53
C ALA A 180 -9.54 13.27 -13.59
N THR A 181 -8.35 13.90 -13.63
CA THR A 181 -8.05 14.91 -14.64
C THR A 181 -7.42 14.23 -15.85
N PRO A 182 -8.06 14.26 -17.04
CA PRO A 182 -7.50 13.70 -18.26
C PRO A 182 -6.18 14.39 -18.62
N HIS A 183 -5.24 13.62 -19.13
CA HIS A 183 -4.00 14.09 -19.75
C HIS A 183 -4.28 14.75 -21.11
N ALA A 184 -5.13 15.79 -21.13
CA ALA A 184 -5.58 16.53 -22.31
C ALA A 184 -5.25 18.00 -22.20
N ALA A 185 -3.96 18.36 -22.08
CA ALA A 185 -3.51 19.73 -22.31
C ALA A 185 -2.00 19.83 -22.58
N SER A 186 -1.43 19.04 -23.48
CA SER A 186 -0.04 19.29 -23.92
C SER A 186 0.20 19.00 -25.43
N VAL A 187 -0.83 19.06 -26.26
CA VAL A 187 -0.64 18.96 -27.73
C VAL A 187 -1.48 20.05 -28.43
N ALA A 188 -1.39 21.27 -27.98
CA ALA A 188 -1.90 22.40 -28.77
C ALA A 188 -1.17 23.67 -28.40
N SER A 189 0.03 23.90 -28.91
CA SER A 189 0.59 25.22 -29.20
C SER A 189 2.05 25.07 -29.65
N SER A 190 2.29 24.75 -30.89
CA SER A 190 3.47 25.18 -31.65
C SER A 190 3.28 24.93 -33.15
N VAL A 191 2.26 25.56 -33.72
CA VAL A 191 2.28 25.86 -35.15
C VAL A 191 2.37 27.37 -35.26
N THR A 192 3.57 27.89 -35.13
CA THR A 192 3.90 29.24 -35.56
C THR A 192 4.29 29.14 -37.03
N THR A 193 3.41 29.62 -37.88
CA THR A 193 3.64 29.88 -39.31
C THR A 193 4.77 30.88 -39.48
N PRO A 194 5.78 30.64 -40.31
CA PRO A 194 6.78 31.65 -40.59
C PRO A 194 6.18 32.73 -41.53
N GLU A 195 6.14 33.96 -41.06
CA GLU A 195 5.85 35.12 -41.88
C GLU A 195 6.86 35.25 -43.04
N ARG A 196 6.35 35.28 -44.26
CA ARG A 196 7.12 35.66 -45.45
C ARG A 196 7.39 37.16 -45.37
N ARG A 197 8.67 37.56 -45.39
CA ARG A 197 9.08 38.94 -45.70
C ARG A 197 8.87 39.20 -47.23
N PRO A 198 8.28 40.33 -47.60
CA PRO A 198 8.33 40.78 -48.97
C PRO A 198 9.67 41.43 -49.33
N ALA A 199 9.98 41.42 -50.60
CA ALA A 199 11.21 41.90 -51.25
C ALA A 199 11.44 43.40 -51.13
#